data_2f4a750b987709c0f4f88f3fd92ca3dc
#
_entry.id   2f4a750b987709c0f4f88f3fd92ca3dc
#
_cell.length_a   1.000
_cell.length_b   1.000
_cell.length_c   1.000
_cell.angle_alpha   90.00
_cell.angle_beta   90.00
_cell.angle_gamma   90.00
#
_symmetry.space_group_name_H-M   'P 1'
#
loop_
_entity.id
_entity.type
_entity.pdbx_description
1 polymer ?
#
loop_
_entity_poly.entity_id
_entity_poly.type
_entity_poly.pdbx_seq_one_letter_code
_entity_poly.pdbx_strand_id
1 'polypeptide(L)'
;MSELLQRVTALARAAKAASRAVALSSTATRDQALRAAAQALRAAEPAILAANAQDLAAAQAKGLTAAMTDRLRLDHGRLEAIAVACEDVAKLTDPVGEVTEAWDRPNGLKIIRRRVPIGLVAIIFESRPNVTVDAAALCLKSGNACILRGGSEALHTNLALAQAFAAGLAAAGLPTEAVTLLPFTDREAVPALGSLRGIVDIIVPRGGPGLIEAVVNSAKVPVIKHDAGICHVYVHAAADLAMAEAIIVNAKCQRPSACNAAETLLVDAAVAASFLPIVGRAMATQQTEIRGCPRTCALIPTASPATEADFRTEHLALVLNVKVVTSLAEAVTHIETCGSHHSDAIITADETVARSFLAQIDSACVYWNASTRFTDGGEFGFGAEVGISTDRLHARGPMGIRELTTWKFEVVGTGQIRG
;
A
#
# COMPACT_ATOMS: atom_id res chain seq x y z
N MET A 1 0.94 33.13 9.14
CA MET A 1 1.22 31.86 8.42
C MET A 1 2.74 31.71 8.34
N SER A 2 3.32 30.57 8.72
CA SER A 2 4.77 30.37 8.62
C SER A 2 5.21 30.43 7.15
N GLU A 3 6.46 30.81 6.88
CA GLU A 3 7.02 30.82 5.52
C GLU A 3 6.91 29.43 4.86
N LEU A 4 7.19 28.37 5.60
CA LEU A 4 7.05 27.00 5.13
C LEU A 4 5.61 26.68 4.69
N LEU A 5 4.60 27.06 5.48
CA LEU A 5 3.19 26.84 5.11
C LEU A 5 2.81 27.61 3.84
N GLN A 6 3.35 28.83 3.66
CA GLN A 6 3.13 29.59 2.41
C GLN A 6 3.74 28.87 1.20
N ARG A 7 4.98 28.36 1.32
CA ARG A 7 5.67 27.60 0.26
C ARG A 7 4.92 26.30 -0.08
N VAL A 8 4.54 25.51 0.93
CA VAL A 8 3.75 24.29 0.73
C VAL A 8 2.41 24.60 0.05
N THR A 9 1.72 25.66 0.51
CA THR A 9 0.44 26.08 -0.05
C THR A 9 0.57 26.51 -1.53
N ALA A 10 1.63 27.24 -1.88
CA ALA A 10 1.86 27.67 -3.26
C ALA A 10 2.06 26.47 -4.19
N LEU A 11 2.91 25.52 -3.80
CA LEU A 11 3.16 24.29 -4.56
C LEU A 11 1.88 23.43 -4.70
N ALA A 12 1.14 23.26 -3.60
CA ALA A 12 -0.11 22.50 -3.62
C ALA A 12 -1.18 23.16 -4.51
N ARG A 13 -1.26 24.49 -4.54
CA ARG A 13 -2.19 25.21 -5.44
C ARG A 13 -1.83 25.04 -6.90
N ALA A 14 -0.54 25.09 -7.25
CA ALA A 14 -0.07 24.84 -8.61
C ALA A 14 -0.41 23.40 -9.05
N ALA A 15 -0.11 22.40 -8.21
CA ALA A 15 -0.47 21.01 -8.46
C ALA A 15 -2.00 20.80 -8.57
N LYS A 16 -2.79 21.47 -7.71
CA LYS A 16 -4.28 21.41 -7.78
C LYS A 16 -4.80 22.02 -9.08
N ALA A 17 -4.24 23.14 -9.54
CA ALA A 17 -4.61 23.73 -10.82
C ALA A 17 -4.28 22.79 -11.99
N ALA A 18 -3.11 22.14 -11.97
CA ALA A 18 -2.68 21.15 -12.95
C ALA A 18 -3.59 19.91 -12.98
N SER A 19 -4.17 19.50 -11.84
CA SER A 19 -5.03 18.32 -11.76
C SER A 19 -6.22 18.35 -12.73
N ARG A 20 -6.74 19.54 -13.03
CA ARG A 20 -7.85 19.66 -13.98
C ARG A 20 -7.43 19.32 -15.42
N ALA A 21 -6.24 19.73 -15.84
CA ALA A 21 -5.72 19.40 -17.18
C ALA A 21 -5.49 17.88 -17.31
N VAL A 22 -4.95 17.25 -16.27
CA VAL A 22 -4.77 15.78 -16.24
C VAL A 22 -6.11 15.07 -16.27
N ALA A 23 -7.08 15.47 -15.47
CA ALA A 23 -8.41 14.87 -15.41
C ALA A 23 -9.16 14.93 -16.74
N LEU A 24 -8.93 15.98 -17.53
CA LEU A 24 -9.57 16.17 -18.84
C LEU A 24 -8.76 15.60 -20.01
N SER A 25 -7.53 15.15 -19.77
CA SER A 25 -6.69 14.56 -20.81
C SER A 25 -7.21 13.16 -21.21
N SER A 26 -6.92 12.77 -22.44
CA SER A 26 -7.27 11.42 -22.91
C SER A 26 -6.38 10.35 -22.27
N THR A 27 -6.87 9.11 -22.25
CA THR A 27 -6.06 7.93 -21.88
C THR A 27 -4.78 7.87 -22.69
N ALA A 28 -4.85 8.10 -24.00
CA ALA A 28 -3.70 8.06 -24.89
C ALA A 28 -2.64 9.11 -24.49
N THR A 29 -3.06 10.33 -24.09
CA THR A 29 -2.15 11.39 -23.62
C THR A 29 -1.44 11.00 -22.34
N ARG A 30 -2.16 10.43 -21.35
CA ARG A 30 -1.58 9.96 -20.09
C ARG A 30 -0.62 8.79 -20.30
N ASP A 31 -0.96 7.85 -21.20
CA ASP A 31 -0.11 6.72 -21.56
C ASP A 31 1.15 7.16 -22.30
N GLN A 32 1.03 8.17 -23.18
CA GLN A 32 2.18 8.78 -23.83
C GLN A 32 3.11 9.44 -22.80
N ALA A 33 2.56 10.18 -21.85
CA ALA A 33 3.33 10.83 -20.79
C ALA A 33 4.09 9.81 -19.93
N LEU A 34 3.46 8.68 -19.56
CA LEU A 34 4.10 7.59 -18.83
C LEU A 34 5.26 6.95 -19.60
N ARG A 35 5.05 6.66 -20.90
CA ARG A 35 6.13 6.12 -21.74
C ARG A 35 7.27 7.13 -21.94
N ALA A 36 6.94 8.40 -22.12
CA ALA A 36 7.94 9.46 -22.22
C ALA A 36 8.69 9.66 -20.88
N ALA A 37 8.02 9.53 -19.74
CA ALA A 37 8.66 9.54 -18.43
C ALA A 37 9.64 8.36 -18.25
N ALA A 38 9.27 7.15 -18.67
CA ALA A 38 10.16 6.00 -18.66
C ALA A 38 11.43 6.24 -19.51
N GLN A 39 11.26 6.81 -20.69
CA GLN A 39 12.41 7.18 -21.56
C GLN A 39 13.29 8.27 -20.90
N ALA A 40 12.67 9.28 -20.29
CA ALA A 40 13.39 10.35 -19.61
C ALA A 40 14.16 9.84 -18.37
N LEU A 41 13.61 8.89 -17.63
CA LEU A 41 14.28 8.21 -16.51
C LEU A 41 15.55 7.50 -16.99
N ARG A 42 15.46 6.73 -18.08
CA ARG A 42 16.63 6.07 -18.70
C ARG A 42 17.67 7.07 -19.19
N ALA A 43 17.24 8.15 -19.85
CA ALA A 43 18.13 9.19 -20.34
C ALA A 43 18.82 9.96 -19.19
N ALA A 44 18.16 10.12 -18.06
CA ALA A 44 18.68 10.81 -16.89
C ALA A 44 19.46 9.88 -15.93
N GLU A 45 19.67 8.61 -16.25
CA GLU A 45 20.33 7.63 -15.38
C GLU A 45 21.61 8.14 -14.75
N PRO A 46 22.59 8.73 -15.49
CA PRO A 46 23.83 9.19 -14.86
C PRO A 46 23.59 10.25 -13.78
N ALA A 47 22.64 11.17 -13.99
CA ALA A 47 22.30 12.20 -13.03
C ALA A 47 21.56 11.64 -11.80
N ILE A 48 20.64 10.69 -12.02
CA ILE A 48 19.90 10.01 -10.95
C ILE A 48 20.84 9.19 -10.08
N LEU A 49 21.76 8.43 -10.66
CA LEU A 49 22.72 7.63 -9.90
C LEU A 49 23.74 8.49 -9.17
N ALA A 50 24.15 9.65 -9.73
CA ALA A 50 24.99 10.61 -9.03
C ALA A 50 24.26 11.23 -7.82
N ALA A 51 22.98 11.58 -7.94
CA ALA A 51 22.16 12.04 -6.84
C ALA A 51 21.97 10.96 -5.77
N ASN A 52 21.78 9.70 -6.18
CA ASN A 52 21.68 8.58 -5.26
C ASN A 52 22.98 8.31 -4.48
N ALA A 53 24.13 8.47 -5.13
CA ALA A 53 25.42 8.36 -4.46
C ALA A 53 25.60 9.42 -3.35
N GLN A 54 25.07 10.65 -3.55
CA GLN A 54 25.08 11.68 -2.50
C GLN A 54 24.21 11.28 -1.31
N ASP A 55 22.99 10.80 -1.56
CA ASP A 55 22.08 10.34 -0.50
C ASP A 55 22.67 9.14 0.26
N LEU A 56 23.28 8.18 -0.43
CA LEU A 56 23.96 7.02 0.19
C LEU A 56 25.15 7.43 1.07
N ALA A 57 25.98 8.38 0.62
CA ALA A 57 27.09 8.90 1.42
C ALA A 57 26.57 9.61 2.69
N ALA A 58 25.49 10.41 2.56
CA ALA A 58 24.86 11.05 3.71
C ALA A 58 24.23 10.04 4.68
N ALA A 59 23.62 8.97 4.17
CA ALA A 59 23.03 7.88 4.95
C ALA A 59 24.10 7.14 5.76
N GLN A 60 25.24 6.83 5.12
CA GLN A 60 26.38 6.19 5.78
C GLN A 60 26.96 7.07 6.88
N ALA A 61 27.13 8.37 6.62
CA ALA A 61 27.61 9.33 7.61
C ALA A 61 26.69 9.46 8.83
N LYS A 62 25.37 9.29 8.64
CA LYS A 62 24.35 9.29 9.70
C LYS A 62 24.20 7.93 10.41
N GLY A 63 24.92 6.90 9.99
CA GLY A 63 24.84 5.56 10.61
C GLY A 63 23.53 4.82 10.36
N LEU A 64 22.89 5.01 9.21
CA LEU A 64 21.71 4.25 8.85
C LEU A 64 22.04 2.75 8.79
N THR A 65 21.05 1.90 9.15
CA THR A 65 21.22 0.45 9.08
C THR A 65 21.45 -0.05 7.66
N ALA A 66 22.07 -1.22 7.51
CA ALA A 66 22.29 -1.85 6.20
C ALA A 66 20.97 -2.03 5.43
N ALA A 67 19.89 -2.42 6.11
CA ALA A 67 18.58 -2.58 5.52
C ALA A 67 17.99 -1.25 5.02
N MET A 68 18.15 -0.16 5.76
CA MET A 68 17.70 1.17 5.31
C MET A 68 18.54 1.66 4.13
N THR A 69 19.85 1.45 4.18
CA THR A 69 20.77 1.82 3.09
C THR A 69 20.46 1.03 1.80
N ASP A 70 20.14 -0.25 1.91
CA ASP A 70 19.74 -1.05 0.75
C ASP A 70 18.42 -0.55 0.12
N ARG A 71 17.46 -0.12 0.94
CA ARG A 71 16.21 0.48 0.45
C ARG A 71 16.41 1.79 -0.31
N LEU A 72 17.44 2.57 0.04
CA LEU A 72 17.79 3.83 -0.64
C LEU A 72 18.53 3.60 -1.95
N ARG A 73 19.27 2.49 -2.05
CA ARG A 73 20.18 2.24 -3.17
C ARG A 73 19.44 2.11 -4.49
N LEU A 74 19.89 2.87 -5.48
CA LEU A 74 19.59 2.66 -6.88
C LEU A 74 20.87 2.23 -7.62
N ASP A 75 20.69 1.33 -8.57
CA ASP A 75 21.65 0.94 -9.57
C ASP A 75 20.94 0.89 -10.93
N HIS A 76 21.63 0.58 -11.99
CA HIS A 76 21.05 0.45 -13.32
C HIS A 76 19.83 -0.48 -13.33
N GLY A 77 19.94 -1.67 -12.74
CA GLY A 77 18.84 -2.64 -12.73
C GLY A 77 17.60 -2.16 -11.98
N ARG A 78 17.78 -1.51 -10.82
CA ARG A 78 16.67 -0.94 -10.04
C ARG A 78 16.03 0.25 -10.75
N LEU A 79 16.82 1.10 -11.42
CA LEU A 79 16.29 2.22 -12.19
C LEU A 79 15.54 1.73 -13.43
N GLU A 80 16.07 0.74 -14.13
CA GLU A 80 15.35 0.12 -15.26
C GLU A 80 14.04 -0.51 -14.82
N ALA A 81 14.00 -1.18 -13.66
CA ALA A 81 12.76 -1.70 -13.10
C ALA A 81 11.72 -0.59 -12.82
N ILE A 82 12.16 0.59 -12.37
CA ILE A 82 11.28 1.76 -12.18
C ILE A 82 10.73 2.26 -13.52
N ALA A 83 11.57 2.33 -14.55
CA ALA A 83 11.14 2.75 -15.89
C ALA A 83 10.15 1.74 -16.51
N VAL A 84 10.41 0.44 -16.38
CA VAL A 84 9.50 -0.63 -16.82
C VAL A 84 8.16 -0.54 -16.06
N ALA A 85 8.16 -0.29 -14.75
CA ALA A 85 6.95 -0.11 -13.98
C ALA A 85 6.06 1.03 -14.51
N CYS A 86 6.66 2.15 -14.96
CA CYS A 86 5.92 3.22 -15.63
C CYS A 86 5.25 2.73 -16.93
N GLU A 87 5.97 1.93 -17.74
CA GLU A 87 5.43 1.38 -18.99
C GLU A 87 4.31 0.36 -18.70
N ASP A 88 4.42 -0.42 -17.63
CA ASP A 88 3.39 -1.37 -17.22
C ASP A 88 2.13 -0.65 -16.72
N VAL A 89 2.27 0.42 -15.94
CA VAL A 89 1.14 1.29 -15.55
C VAL A 89 0.46 1.88 -16.79
N ALA A 90 1.21 2.27 -17.84
CA ALA A 90 0.61 2.76 -19.08
C ALA A 90 -0.27 1.71 -19.79
N LYS A 91 0.01 0.42 -19.61
CA LYS A 91 -0.77 -0.69 -20.21
C LYS A 91 -2.07 -1.00 -19.46
N LEU A 92 -2.23 -0.55 -18.21
CA LEU A 92 -3.40 -0.83 -17.39
C LEU A 92 -4.66 -0.23 -18.02
N THR A 93 -5.78 -0.90 -17.82
CA THR A 93 -7.10 -0.37 -18.25
C THR A 93 -7.45 0.89 -17.46
N ASP A 94 -7.70 1.99 -18.18
CA ASP A 94 -8.01 3.29 -17.58
C ASP A 94 -9.40 3.26 -16.89
N PRO A 95 -9.50 3.54 -15.59
CA PRO A 95 -10.78 3.59 -14.91
C PRO A 95 -11.53 4.91 -15.13
N VAL A 96 -10.87 5.97 -15.63
CA VAL A 96 -11.47 7.30 -15.77
C VAL A 96 -12.50 7.30 -16.87
N GLY A 97 -13.72 7.74 -16.53
CA GLY A 97 -14.84 7.78 -17.47
C GLY A 97 -15.68 6.50 -17.52
N GLU A 98 -15.28 5.43 -16.82
CA GLU A 98 -16.05 4.20 -16.72
C GLU A 98 -17.46 4.47 -16.17
N VAL A 99 -18.48 3.96 -16.86
CA VAL A 99 -19.85 3.95 -16.36
C VAL A 99 -20.03 2.70 -15.50
N THR A 100 -20.14 2.88 -14.19
CA THR A 100 -20.32 1.76 -13.26
C THR A 100 -21.77 1.32 -13.13
N GLU A 101 -22.70 2.26 -13.28
CA GLU A 101 -24.14 2.03 -13.20
C GLU A 101 -24.87 3.06 -14.06
N ALA A 102 -26.00 2.65 -14.64
CA ALA A 102 -26.93 3.56 -15.30
C ALA A 102 -28.36 3.03 -15.17
N TRP A 103 -29.33 3.94 -14.93
CA TRP A 103 -30.75 3.58 -14.82
C TRP A 103 -31.64 4.74 -15.19
N ASP A 104 -32.87 4.41 -15.63
CA ASP A 104 -33.90 5.39 -15.95
C ASP A 104 -34.86 5.56 -14.76
N ARG A 105 -35.38 6.77 -14.60
CA ARG A 105 -36.39 7.09 -13.61
C ARG A 105 -37.80 7.17 -14.26
N PRO A 106 -38.89 6.91 -13.51
CA PRO A 106 -40.27 7.01 -14.04
C PRO A 106 -40.61 8.38 -14.63
N ASN A 107 -39.95 9.45 -14.18
CA ASN A 107 -40.13 10.80 -14.71
C ASN A 107 -39.27 11.10 -15.96
N GLY A 108 -38.61 10.10 -16.54
CA GLY A 108 -37.79 10.25 -17.74
C GLY A 108 -36.36 10.73 -17.52
N LEU A 109 -35.91 10.94 -16.25
CA LEU A 109 -34.52 11.24 -15.99
C LEU A 109 -33.67 9.97 -16.17
N LYS A 110 -32.53 10.12 -16.86
CA LYS A 110 -31.48 9.11 -16.95
C LYS A 110 -30.35 9.43 -15.94
N ILE A 111 -30.05 8.51 -15.05
CA ILE A 111 -29.00 8.64 -14.07
C ILE A 111 -27.83 7.75 -14.48
N ILE A 112 -26.64 8.32 -14.53
CA ILE A 112 -25.39 7.63 -14.89
C ILE A 112 -24.40 7.86 -13.76
N ARG A 113 -23.81 6.78 -13.23
CA ARG A 113 -22.71 6.84 -12.26
C ARG A 113 -21.40 6.62 -12.99
N ARG A 114 -20.57 7.65 -13.04
CA ARG A 114 -19.33 7.64 -13.81
C ARG A 114 -18.11 7.83 -12.90
N ARG A 115 -17.05 7.04 -13.13
CA ARG A 115 -15.78 7.22 -12.44
C ARG A 115 -15.06 8.51 -12.87
N VAL A 116 -14.50 9.19 -11.90
CA VAL A 116 -13.73 10.43 -12.08
C VAL A 116 -12.50 10.43 -11.18
N PRO A 117 -11.42 11.14 -11.54
CA PRO A 117 -10.27 11.31 -10.66
C PRO A 117 -10.67 11.95 -9.32
N ILE A 118 -9.89 11.66 -8.26
CA ILE A 118 -10.04 12.31 -6.94
C ILE A 118 -9.63 13.78 -7.02
N GLY A 119 -8.51 14.07 -7.71
CA GLY A 119 -7.97 15.44 -7.89
C GLY A 119 -6.52 15.57 -7.54
N LEU A 120 -6.17 16.18 -6.41
CA LEU A 120 -4.80 16.27 -5.90
C LEU A 120 -4.59 15.26 -4.76
N VAL A 121 -3.72 14.28 -5.00
CA VAL A 121 -3.32 13.26 -4.04
C VAL A 121 -1.99 13.65 -3.40
N ALA A 122 -1.93 13.78 -2.07
CA ALA A 122 -0.67 13.96 -1.36
C ALA A 122 -0.13 12.60 -0.92
N ILE A 123 1.13 12.30 -1.26
CA ILE A 123 1.77 11.05 -0.87
C ILE A 123 3.00 11.38 -0.04
N ILE A 124 3.01 10.88 1.20
CA ILE A 124 4.07 11.13 2.19
C ILE A 124 4.78 9.81 2.45
N PHE A 125 6.08 9.73 2.13
CA PHE A 125 6.80 8.45 2.15
C PHE A 125 8.22 8.58 2.69
N GLU A 126 8.80 7.43 3.10
CA GLU A 126 10.12 7.31 3.69
C GLU A 126 10.99 6.33 2.88
N SER A 127 12.30 6.57 2.87
CA SER A 127 13.38 5.62 2.50
C SER A 127 13.16 4.74 1.24
N ARG A 128 12.40 5.22 0.26
CA ARG A 128 12.07 4.45 -0.95
C ARG A 128 12.01 5.35 -2.18
N PRO A 129 13.13 5.62 -2.86
CA PRO A 129 13.16 6.49 -4.04
C PRO A 129 12.18 6.10 -5.16
N ASN A 130 11.99 4.79 -5.39
CA ASN A 130 11.03 4.28 -6.37
C ASN A 130 9.60 4.79 -6.17
N VAL A 131 9.18 5.04 -4.93
CA VAL A 131 7.83 5.55 -4.62
C VAL A 131 7.57 6.90 -5.30
N THR A 132 8.60 7.73 -5.52
CA THR A 132 8.46 8.98 -6.28
C THR A 132 7.84 8.74 -7.66
N VAL A 133 8.29 7.72 -8.36
CA VAL A 133 7.84 7.40 -9.73
C VAL A 133 6.59 6.54 -9.71
N ASP A 134 6.54 5.51 -8.85
CA ASP A 134 5.39 4.60 -8.75
C ASP A 134 4.11 5.38 -8.42
N ALA A 135 4.18 6.26 -7.41
CA ALA A 135 3.07 7.09 -6.99
C ALA A 135 2.65 8.10 -8.07
N ALA A 136 3.64 8.76 -8.73
CA ALA A 136 3.38 9.68 -9.83
C ALA A 136 2.70 8.97 -11.01
N ALA A 137 3.18 7.79 -11.37
CA ALA A 137 2.62 7.01 -12.49
C ALA A 137 1.17 6.58 -12.23
N LEU A 138 0.87 6.05 -11.04
CA LEU A 138 -0.48 5.63 -10.67
C LEU A 138 -1.43 6.82 -10.58
N CYS A 139 -1.01 7.95 -10.01
CA CYS A 139 -1.81 9.18 -9.98
C CYS A 139 -2.08 9.69 -11.38
N LEU A 140 -1.07 9.79 -12.23
CA LEU A 140 -1.22 10.25 -13.61
C LEU A 140 -2.15 9.35 -14.41
N LYS A 141 -1.97 8.02 -14.35
CA LYS A 141 -2.84 7.05 -15.06
C LYS A 141 -4.30 7.18 -14.66
N SER A 142 -4.57 7.38 -13.37
CA SER A 142 -5.91 7.57 -12.83
C SER A 142 -6.46 9.01 -12.97
N GLY A 143 -5.76 9.88 -13.73
CA GLY A 143 -6.22 11.24 -14.04
C GLY A 143 -6.00 12.25 -12.92
N ASN A 144 -5.20 11.92 -11.89
CA ASN A 144 -4.89 12.80 -10.76
C ASN A 144 -3.58 13.55 -10.96
N ALA A 145 -3.45 14.70 -10.28
CA ALA A 145 -2.16 15.25 -9.92
C ALA A 145 -1.72 14.70 -8.56
N CYS A 146 -0.41 14.74 -8.29
CA CYS A 146 0.12 14.38 -6.98
C CYS A 146 1.10 15.41 -6.43
N ILE A 147 1.13 15.54 -5.10
CA ILE A 147 2.16 16.25 -4.36
C ILE A 147 2.88 15.26 -3.45
N LEU A 148 4.18 15.16 -3.63
CA LEU A 148 5.03 14.14 -3.04
C LEU A 148 5.90 14.74 -1.94
N ARG A 149 5.95 14.11 -0.78
CA ARG A 149 6.87 14.46 0.31
C ARG A 149 7.67 13.23 0.68
N GLY A 150 8.90 13.15 0.18
CA GLY A 150 9.86 12.09 0.49
C GLY A 150 10.64 12.34 1.77
N GLY A 151 11.24 11.29 2.34
CA GLY A 151 12.14 11.38 3.48
C GLY A 151 13.43 12.15 3.18
N SER A 152 14.07 12.66 4.22
CA SER A 152 15.31 13.45 4.11
C SER A 152 16.52 12.65 3.63
N GLU A 153 16.44 11.34 3.76
CA GLU A 153 17.48 10.39 3.39
C GLU A 153 17.60 10.14 1.88
N ALA A 154 16.57 10.54 1.09
CA ALA A 154 16.50 10.30 -0.35
C ALA A 154 16.19 11.58 -1.15
N LEU A 155 16.43 12.75 -0.59
CA LEU A 155 15.99 14.01 -1.19
C LEU A 155 16.57 14.23 -2.58
N HIS A 156 17.88 14.08 -2.76
CA HIS A 156 18.55 14.33 -4.04
C HIS A 156 18.06 13.35 -5.10
N THR A 157 17.96 12.09 -4.75
CA THR A 157 17.44 11.04 -5.65
C THR A 157 15.99 11.31 -6.05
N ASN A 158 15.13 11.65 -5.08
CA ASN A 158 13.73 11.93 -5.34
C ASN A 158 13.56 13.15 -6.26
N LEU A 159 14.36 14.20 -6.08
CA LEU A 159 14.35 15.39 -6.95
C LEU A 159 14.77 15.04 -8.38
N ALA A 160 15.82 14.25 -8.57
CA ALA A 160 16.26 13.82 -9.89
C ALA A 160 15.21 12.96 -10.60
N LEU A 161 14.58 12.03 -9.88
CA LEU A 161 13.48 11.21 -10.39
C LEU A 161 12.25 12.03 -10.77
N ALA A 162 11.82 12.96 -9.92
CA ALA A 162 10.68 13.83 -10.18
C ALA A 162 10.94 14.75 -11.38
N GLN A 163 12.16 15.27 -11.54
CA GLN A 163 12.55 16.08 -12.69
C GLN A 163 12.51 15.27 -13.99
N ALA A 164 13.02 14.05 -14.00
CA ALA A 164 12.94 13.18 -15.16
C ALA A 164 11.48 12.82 -15.50
N PHE A 165 10.64 12.56 -14.50
CA PHE A 165 9.21 12.32 -14.73
C PHE A 165 8.49 13.54 -15.31
N ALA A 166 8.79 14.73 -14.82
CA ALA A 166 8.24 15.99 -15.31
C ALA A 166 8.58 16.25 -16.78
N ALA A 167 9.76 15.84 -17.25
CA ALA A 167 10.12 15.91 -18.66
C ALA A 167 9.19 15.05 -19.54
N GLY A 168 8.76 13.88 -19.04
CA GLY A 168 7.76 13.05 -19.71
C GLY A 168 6.38 13.69 -19.80
N LEU A 169 5.94 14.41 -18.74
CA LEU A 169 4.70 15.18 -18.77
C LEU A 169 4.75 16.26 -19.84
N ALA A 170 5.84 17.05 -19.86
CA ALA A 170 6.04 18.12 -20.83
C ALA A 170 6.04 17.59 -22.27
N ALA A 171 6.67 16.46 -22.53
CA ALA A 171 6.71 15.82 -23.85
C ALA A 171 5.31 15.39 -24.36
N ALA A 172 4.38 15.13 -23.44
CA ALA A 172 2.98 14.82 -23.76
C ALA A 172 2.04 16.04 -23.71
N GLY A 173 2.57 17.25 -23.49
CA GLY A 173 1.78 18.47 -23.39
C GLY A 173 0.98 18.61 -22.10
N LEU A 174 1.34 17.88 -21.06
CA LEU A 174 0.72 18.00 -19.72
C LEU A 174 1.53 18.95 -18.83
N PRO A 175 0.86 19.65 -17.88
CA PRO A 175 1.55 20.54 -16.96
C PRO A 175 2.50 19.77 -16.04
N THR A 176 3.72 20.23 -15.91
CA THR A 176 4.76 19.60 -15.07
C THR A 176 4.41 19.60 -13.59
N GLU A 177 3.63 20.59 -13.15
CA GLU A 177 3.12 20.74 -11.79
C GLU A 177 2.14 19.60 -11.40
N ALA A 178 1.66 18.81 -12.36
CA ALA A 178 0.83 17.63 -12.07
C ALA A 178 1.55 16.59 -11.22
N VAL A 179 2.90 16.58 -11.25
CA VAL A 179 3.73 15.80 -10.33
C VAL A 179 4.69 16.76 -9.64
N THR A 180 4.36 17.14 -8.42
CA THR A 180 5.12 18.08 -7.61
C THR A 180 5.80 17.36 -6.44
N LEU A 181 7.13 17.36 -6.39
CA LEU A 181 7.88 16.95 -5.21
C LEU A 181 8.22 18.17 -4.36
N LEU A 182 7.98 18.10 -3.05
CA LEU A 182 8.44 19.14 -2.11
C LEU A 182 9.97 19.14 -2.05
N PRO A 183 10.66 20.26 -2.39
CA PRO A 183 12.12 20.32 -2.45
C PRO A 183 12.76 20.56 -1.07
N PHE A 184 12.07 20.19 0.01
CA PHE A 184 12.51 20.34 1.39
C PHE A 184 11.93 19.24 2.26
N THR A 185 12.60 18.97 3.39
CA THR A 185 12.36 17.80 4.23
C THR A 185 11.87 18.14 5.64
N ASP A 186 11.50 19.39 5.86
CA ASP A 186 10.97 19.89 7.13
C ASP A 186 9.78 19.03 7.58
N ARG A 187 9.79 18.62 8.85
CA ARG A 187 8.72 17.77 9.39
C ARG A 187 7.38 18.48 9.41
N GLU A 188 7.39 19.79 9.60
CA GLU A 188 6.19 20.66 9.58
C GLU A 188 5.50 20.69 8.22
N ALA A 189 6.16 20.25 7.14
CA ALA A 189 5.52 20.10 5.83
C ALA A 189 4.38 19.05 5.86
N VAL A 190 4.45 18.05 6.75
CA VAL A 190 3.42 17.03 6.90
C VAL A 190 2.11 17.62 7.44
N PRO A 191 2.08 18.25 8.63
CA PRO A 191 0.86 18.93 9.11
C PRO A 191 0.45 20.10 8.21
N ALA A 192 1.39 20.75 7.53
CA ALA A 192 1.05 21.79 6.53
C ALA A 192 0.18 21.22 5.41
N LEU A 193 0.62 20.13 4.75
CA LEU A 193 -0.18 19.41 3.75
C LEU A 193 -1.54 18.96 4.31
N GLY A 194 -1.53 18.38 5.50
CA GLY A 194 -2.73 17.92 6.20
C GLY A 194 -3.76 19.01 6.46
N SER A 195 -3.33 20.26 6.58
CA SER A 195 -4.22 21.41 6.85
C SER A 195 -4.91 21.98 5.59
N LEU A 196 -4.49 21.63 4.38
CA LEU A 196 -4.88 22.25 3.12
C LEU A 196 -6.23 21.75 2.58
N ARG A 197 -7.31 21.88 3.37
CA ARG A 197 -8.68 21.58 2.91
C ARG A 197 -9.04 22.36 1.66
N GLY A 198 -9.69 21.67 0.70
CA GLY A 198 -10.11 22.27 -0.57
C GLY A 198 -8.98 22.44 -1.60
N ILE A 199 -7.72 22.12 -1.23
CA ILE A 199 -6.58 22.08 -2.14
C ILE A 199 -6.11 20.63 -2.28
N VAL A 200 -5.70 19.98 -1.18
CA VAL A 200 -5.41 18.55 -1.15
C VAL A 200 -6.71 17.80 -0.94
N ASP A 201 -6.99 16.81 -1.76
CA ASP A 201 -8.23 16.02 -1.69
C ASP A 201 -8.08 14.78 -0.80
N ILE A 202 -6.89 14.16 -0.78
CA ILE A 202 -6.60 12.97 0.02
C ILE A 202 -5.10 12.87 0.31
N ILE A 203 -4.75 12.24 1.43
CA ILE A 203 -3.36 11.93 1.80
C ILE A 203 -3.20 10.41 1.91
N VAL A 204 -2.09 9.90 1.36
CA VAL A 204 -1.67 8.50 1.45
C VAL A 204 -0.29 8.44 2.11
N PRO A 205 -0.17 8.09 3.40
CA PRO A 205 1.11 7.89 4.05
C PRO A 205 1.71 6.52 3.67
N ARG A 206 3.04 6.49 3.43
CA ARG A 206 3.83 5.31 3.06
C ARG A 206 5.10 5.23 3.92
N GLY A 207 4.98 4.76 5.13
CA GLY A 207 6.11 4.68 6.07
C GLY A 207 5.79 3.84 7.29
N GLY A 208 6.63 3.93 8.30
CA GLY A 208 6.41 3.24 9.56
C GLY A 208 5.25 3.83 10.38
N PRO A 209 4.85 3.13 11.48
CA PRO A 209 3.70 3.53 12.32
C PRO A 209 3.78 4.98 12.80
N GLY A 210 4.97 5.46 13.16
CA GLY A 210 5.16 6.84 13.63
C GLY A 210 4.86 7.91 12.58
N LEU A 211 5.16 7.65 11.28
CA LEU A 211 4.75 8.55 10.21
C LEU A 211 3.24 8.54 10.01
N ILE A 212 2.64 7.36 10.00
CA ILE A 212 1.19 7.19 9.80
C ILE A 212 0.45 7.92 10.92
N GLU A 213 0.84 7.70 12.17
CA GLU A 213 0.26 8.37 13.34
C GLU A 213 0.40 9.90 13.26
N ALA A 214 1.59 10.41 12.92
CA ALA A 214 1.81 11.85 12.76
C ALA A 214 0.91 12.46 11.68
N VAL A 215 0.72 11.77 10.56
CA VAL A 215 -0.19 12.21 9.48
C VAL A 215 -1.63 12.21 9.97
N VAL A 216 -2.10 11.11 10.56
CA VAL A 216 -3.49 10.95 11.03
C VAL A 216 -3.85 12.00 12.07
N ASN A 217 -2.97 12.23 13.06
CA ASN A 217 -3.21 13.18 14.15
C ASN A 217 -3.21 14.64 13.69
N SER A 218 -2.52 14.97 12.59
CA SER A 218 -2.41 16.34 12.10
C SER A 218 -3.34 16.66 10.92
N ALA A 219 -3.84 15.66 10.21
CA ALA A 219 -4.61 15.87 8.98
C ALA A 219 -6.03 16.38 9.25
N LYS A 220 -6.42 17.38 8.44
CA LYS A 220 -7.79 17.90 8.29
C LYS A 220 -8.41 17.54 6.94
N VAL A 221 -7.67 16.84 6.11
CA VAL A 221 -8.09 16.22 4.85
C VAL A 221 -8.21 14.71 5.06
N PRO A 222 -9.01 13.99 4.25
CA PRO A 222 -9.08 12.53 4.32
C PRO A 222 -7.71 11.88 4.20
N VAL A 223 -7.48 10.84 4.99
CA VAL A 223 -6.25 10.02 4.96
C VAL A 223 -6.66 8.60 4.67
N ILE A 224 -5.97 7.94 3.74
CA ILE A 224 -6.11 6.50 3.53
C ILE A 224 -4.86 5.83 4.07
N LYS A 225 -5.04 4.91 4.99
CA LYS A 225 -3.94 4.28 5.74
C LYS A 225 -4.20 2.81 6.03
N HIS A 226 -3.16 2.12 6.45
CA HIS A 226 -3.25 0.96 7.34
C HIS A 226 -2.56 1.31 8.66
N ASP A 227 -3.02 0.75 9.76
CA ASP A 227 -2.43 1.06 11.08
C ASP A 227 -1.22 0.18 11.36
N ALA A 228 -1.36 -1.14 11.21
CA ALA A 228 -0.30 -2.14 11.33
C ALA A 228 -0.62 -3.36 10.46
N GLY A 229 0.35 -4.21 10.19
CA GLY A 229 0.19 -5.46 9.46
C GLY A 229 0.22 -6.68 10.39
N ILE A 230 -0.70 -6.79 11.35
CA ILE A 230 -0.80 -7.97 12.24
C ILE A 230 -1.65 -9.03 11.55
N CYS A 231 -1.02 -9.82 10.69
CA CYS A 231 -1.69 -10.83 9.87
C CYS A 231 -1.66 -12.20 10.53
N HIS A 232 -2.73 -13.01 10.32
CA HIS A 232 -2.86 -14.35 10.90
C HIS A 232 -2.98 -15.41 9.83
N VAL A 233 -2.49 -16.60 10.17
CA VAL A 233 -2.78 -17.84 9.45
C VAL A 233 -3.39 -18.84 10.43
N TYR A 234 -4.62 -19.29 10.16
CA TYR A 234 -5.30 -20.29 10.96
C TYR A 234 -5.28 -21.65 10.27
N VAL A 235 -4.72 -22.65 10.93
CA VAL A 235 -4.68 -24.04 10.47
C VAL A 235 -5.79 -24.83 11.19
N HIS A 236 -6.85 -25.15 10.44
CA HIS A 236 -8.03 -25.87 10.93
C HIS A 236 -7.78 -27.38 11.05
N ALA A 237 -8.62 -28.08 11.80
CA ALA A 237 -8.55 -29.53 12.00
C ALA A 237 -8.55 -30.36 10.71
N ALA A 238 -9.21 -29.89 9.65
CA ALA A 238 -9.26 -30.53 8.33
C ALA A 238 -8.22 -29.96 7.34
N ALA A 239 -7.12 -29.40 7.80
CA ALA A 239 -6.06 -28.86 6.94
C ALA A 239 -5.17 -29.97 6.36
N ASP A 240 -4.75 -29.80 5.12
CA ASP A 240 -3.56 -30.48 4.60
C ASP A 240 -2.32 -29.86 5.27
N LEU A 241 -1.63 -30.65 6.08
CA LEU A 241 -0.52 -30.16 6.90
C LEU A 241 0.73 -29.83 6.08
N ALA A 242 0.93 -30.45 4.92
CA ALA A 242 2.05 -30.11 4.03
C ALA A 242 1.79 -28.77 3.34
N MET A 243 0.57 -28.52 2.88
CA MET A 243 0.14 -27.20 2.39
C MET A 243 0.26 -26.15 3.48
N ALA A 244 -0.16 -26.45 4.71
CA ALA A 244 -0.10 -25.52 5.84
C ALA A 244 1.35 -25.12 6.18
N GLU A 245 2.30 -26.08 6.17
CA GLU A 245 3.72 -25.79 6.35
C GLU A 245 4.25 -24.86 5.26
N ALA A 246 3.99 -25.18 3.99
CA ALA A 246 4.44 -24.36 2.87
C ALA A 246 3.88 -22.93 2.94
N ILE A 247 2.60 -22.76 3.24
CA ILE A 247 1.95 -21.47 3.36
C ILE A 247 2.52 -20.66 4.52
N ILE A 248 2.67 -21.23 5.72
CA ILE A 248 3.17 -20.44 6.86
C ILE A 248 4.65 -20.06 6.72
N VAL A 249 5.47 -20.94 6.15
CA VAL A 249 6.88 -20.60 5.84
C VAL A 249 6.93 -19.44 4.83
N ASN A 250 6.16 -19.50 3.77
CA ASN A 250 6.07 -18.41 2.81
C ASN A 250 5.54 -17.13 3.47
N ALA A 251 4.41 -17.23 4.19
CA ALA A 251 3.75 -16.09 4.80
C ALA A 251 4.64 -15.35 5.80
N LYS A 252 5.49 -16.04 6.57
CA LYS A 252 6.40 -15.42 7.54
C LYS A 252 7.76 -15.10 6.99
N CYS A 253 8.39 -16.02 6.24
CA CYS A 253 9.83 -15.97 6.01
C CYS A 253 10.24 -15.35 4.66
N GLN A 254 9.34 -15.30 3.67
CA GLN A 254 9.67 -14.78 2.33
C GLN A 254 10.08 -13.29 2.38
N ARG A 255 9.37 -12.47 3.18
CA ARG A 255 9.71 -11.06 3.41
C ARG A 255 9.15 -10.60 4.76
N PRO A 256 9.83 -10.87 5.87
CA PRO A 256 9.29 -10.66 7.22
C PRO A 256 8.99 -9.19 7.55
N SER A 257 9.62 -8.24 6.85
CA SER A 257 9.42 -6.79 7.04
C SER A 257 8.29 -6.18 6.20
N ALA A 258 7.46 -7.02 5.55
CA ALA A 258 6.30 -6.55 4.81
C ALA A 258 5.05 -6.63 5.69
N CYS A 259 4.14 -5.65 5.55
CA CYS A 259 2.91 -5.54 6.34
C CYS A 259 1.92 -6.71 6.15
N ASN A 260 2.06 -7.47 5.06
CA ASN A 260 1.27 -8.67 4.78
C ASN A 260 1.99 -9.98 5.20
N ALA A 261 3.15 -9.90 5.87
CA ALA A 261 3.77 -11.07 6.48
C ALA A 261 2.95 -11.55 7.68
N ALA A 262 2.85 -12.88 7.86
CA ALA A 262 2.15 -13.42 9.02
C ALA A 262 2.91 -13.07 10.32
N GLU A 263 2.19 -12.57 11.31
CA GLU A 263 2.73 -12.32 12.65
C GLU A 263 2.25 -13.37 13.65
N THR A 264 1.10 -14.00 13.38
CA THR A 264 0.53 -15.04 14.26
C THR A 264 0.05 -16.26 13.47
N LEU A 265 0.44 -17.44 13.93
CA LEU A 265 -0.09 -18.73 13.53
C LEU A 265 -1.05 -19.24 14.60
N LEU A 266 -2.31 -19.48 14.21
CA LEU A 266 -3.31 -20.15 15.02
C LEU A 266 -3.43 -21.60 14.57
N VAL A 267 -3.43 -22.56 15.49
CA VAL A 267 -3.49 -24.00 15.15
C VAL A 267 -4.61 -24.65 15.94
N ASP A 268 -5.50 -25.35 15.23
CA ASP A 268 -6.56 -26.11 15.88
C ASP A 268 -5.97 -27.19 16.79
N ALA A 269 -6.56 -27.35 17.98
CA ALA A 269 -6.12 -28.30 18.99
C ALA A 269 -6.07 -29.74 18.49
N ALA A 270 -6.93 -30.10 17.54
CA ALA A 270 -7.01 -31.45 16.98
C ALA A 270 -5.77 -31.83 16.16
N VAL A 271 -5.11 -30.85 15.52
CA VAL A 271 -3.91 -31.10 14.70
C VAL A 271 -2.63 -30.55 15.34
N ALA A 272 -2.72 -29.87 16.48
CA ALA A 272 -1.57 -29.22 17.11
C ALA A 272 -0.41 -30.19 17.41
N ALA A 273 -0.71 -31.37 17.94
CA ALA A 273 0.31 -32.38 18.29
C ALA A 273 1.09 -32.91 17.08
N SER A 274 0.45 -33.03 15.92
CA SER A 274 1.08 -33.47 14.67
C SER A 274 1.75 -32.33 13.91
N PHE A 275 1.16 -31.12 13.91
CA PHE A 275 1.60 -30.01 13.07
C PHE A 275 2.69 -29.14 13.73
N LEU A 276 2.58 -28.82 15.02
CA LEU A 276 3.54 -27.90 15.66
C LEU A 276 4.99 -28.39 15.67
N PRO A 277 5.30 -29.70 15.82
CA PRO A 277 6.68 -30.17 15.64
C PRO A 277 7.22 -29.97 14.22
N ILE A 278 6.37 -29.99 13.19
CA ILE A 278 6.74 -29.71 11.79
C ILE A 278 7.08 -28.22 11.67
N VAL A 279 6.20 -27.36 12.14
CA VAL A 279 6.42 -25.89 12.16
C VAL A 279 7.69 -25.52 12.91
N GLY A 280 7.93 -26.13 14.08
CA GLY A 280 9.14 -25.87 14.88
C GLY A 280 10.43 -26.13 14.09
N ARG A 281 10.50 -27.24 13.35
CA ARG A 281 11.65 -27.55 12.49
C ARG A 281 11.77 -26.61 11.30
N ALA A 282 10.65 -26.33 10.63
CA ALA A 282 10.63 -25.44 9.47
C ALA A 282 11.08 -24.02 9.84
N MET A 283 10.57 -23.46 10.95
CA MET A 283 10.94 -22.14 11.44
C MET A 283 12.39 -22.07 11.92
N ALA A 284 12.90 -23.14 12.56
CA ALA A 284 14.31 -23.22 12.93
C ALA A 284 15.24 -23.18 11.71
N THR A 285 14.88 -23.88 10.62
CA THR A 285 15.62 -23.82 9.35
C THR A 285 15.64 -22.40 8.76
N GLN A 286 14.59 -21.61 8.96
CA GLN A 286 14.46 -20.22 8.53
C GLN A 286 15.01 -19.22 9.58
N GLN A 287 15.64 -19.67 10.65
CA GLN A 287 16.12 -18.84 11.75
C GLN A 287 15.02 -17.93 12.36
N THR A 288 13.79 -18.41 12.37
CA THR A 288 12.62 -17.69 12.89
C THR A 288 12.38 -18.06 14.34
N GLU A 289 12.36 -17.05 15.23
CA GLU A 289 11.97 -17.20 16.62
C GLU A 289 10.47 -17.54 16.72
N ILE A 290 10.13 -18.50 17.57
CA ILE A 290 8.74 -18.82 17.90
C ILE A 290 8.44 -18.33 19.31
N ARG A 291 7.36 -17.54 19.45
CA ARG A 291 6.75 -17.17 20.73
C ARG A 291 5.42 -17.87 20.86
N GLY A 292 5.28 -18.77 21.85
CA GLY A 292 4.15 -19.68 21.92
C GLY A 292 3.29 -19.55 23.19
N CYS A 293 2.00 -19.85 23.06
CA CYS A 293 1.16 -20.11 24.23
C CYS A 293 1.69 -21.35 25.00
N PRO A 294 1.26 -21.63 26.24
CA PRO A 294 1.77 -22.77 27.02
C PRO A 294 1.67 -24.12 26.28
N ARG A 295 0.60 -24.35 25.51
CA ARG A 295 0.44 -25.59 24.71
C ARG A 295 1.44 -25.65 23.56
N THR A 296 1.75 -24.52 22.93
CA THR A 296 2.77 -24.44 21.89
C THR A 296 4.15 -24.75 22.46
N CYS A 297 4.52 -24.15 23.60
CA CYS A 297 5.82 -24.37 24.23
C CYS A 297 6.01 -25.85 24.68
N ALA A 298 4.92 -26.53 25.05
CA ALA A 298 4.97 -27.97 25.37
C ALA A 298 5.25 -28.83 24.14
N LEU A 299 4.86 -28.39 22.94
CA LEU A 299 5.03 -29.15 21.67
C LEU A 299 6.26 -28.69 20.86
N ILE A 300 6.74 -27.49 21.08
CA ILE A 300 7.97 -26.93 20.48
C ILE A 300 8.89 -26.47 21.62
N PRO A 301 9.81 -27.31 22.10
CA PRO A 301 10.65 -27.00 23.26
C PRO A 301 11.57 -25.78 23.06
N THR A 302 11.83 -25.38 21.82
CA THR A 302 12.64 -24.19 21.47
C THR A 302 11.82 -22.90 21.45
N ALA A 303 10.49 -22.96 21.58
CA ALA A 303 9.67 -21.78 21.63
C ALA A 303 9.75 -21.07 22.98
N SER A 304 9.85 -19.75 22.97
CA SER A 304 9.73 -18.92 24.17
C SER A 304 8.25 -18.62 24.49
N PRO A 305 7.90 -18.38 25.76
CA PRO A 305 6.52 -18.00 26.11
C PRO A 305 6.13 -16.66 25.47
N ALA A 306 4.98 -16.64 24.80
CA ALA A 306 4.36 -15.42 24.29
C ALA A 306 3.59 -14.69 25.39
N THR A 307 3.62 -13.37 25.36
CA THR A 307 2.76 -12.49 26.16
C THR A 307 1.54 -12.03 25.34
N GLU A 308 0.53 -11.47 25.99
CA GLU A 308 -0.61 -10.87 25.29
C GLU A 308 -0.19 -9.70 24.37
N ALA A 309 0.88 -8.98 24.72
CA ALA A 309 1.43 -7.92 23.89
C ALA A 309 2.06 -8.44 22.59
N ASP A 310 2.67 -9.63 22.61
CA ASP A 310 3.26 -10.23 21.42
C ASP A 310 2.19 -10.46 20.34
N PHE A 311 1.01 -10.93 20.70
CA PHE A 311 -0.10 -11.14 19.76
C PHE A 311 -0.70 -9.86 19.17
N ARG A 312 -0.33 -8.69 19.71
CA ARG A 312 -0.74 -7.36 19.23
C ARG A 312 0.41 -6.58 18.60
N THR A 313 1.52 -7.27 18.32
CA THR A 313 2.75 -6.64 17.82
C THR A 313 3.00 -7.04 16.38
N GLU A 314 3.20 -6.06 15.51
CA GLU A 314 3.81 -6.23 14.20
C GLU A 314 5.32 -6.27 14.39
N HIS A 315 5.90 -7.47 14.39
CA HIS A 315 7.34 -7.66 14.66
C HIS A 315 8.23 -7.18 13.52
N LEU A 316 7.75 -7.27 12.25
CA LEU A 316 8.52 -6.92 11.05
C LEU A 316 9.88 -7.66 10.96
N ALA A 317 9.98 -8.80 11.61
CA ALA A 317 11.19 -9.61 11.78
C ALA A 317 10.86 -11.11 11.68
N LEU A 318 11.88 -11.95 11.70
CA LEU A 318 11.74 -13.40 11.77
C LEU A 318 11.33 -13.83 13.21
N VAL A 319 10.15 -13.38 13.64
CA VAL A 319 9.47 -13.72 14.89
C VAL A 319 8.04 -14.12 14.56
N LEU A 320 7.59 -15.29 14.99
CA LEU A 320 6.24 -15.81 14.76
C LEU A 320 5.57 -16.16 16.09
N ASN A 321 4.44 -15.52 16.37
CA ASN A 321 3.59 -15.90 17.49
C ASN A 321 2.80 -17.17 17.12
N VAL A 322 2.65 -18.10 18.05
CA VAL A 322 1.92 -19.36 17.80
C VAL A 322 0.96 -19.65 18.96
N LYS A 323 -0.31 -19.80 18.64
CA LYS A 323 -1.36 -20.12 19.62
C LYS A 323 -2.19 -21.30 19.19
N VAL A 324 -2.42 -22.24 20.12
CA VAL A 324 -3.36 -23.32 19.94
C VAL A 324 -4.75 -22.86 20.31
N VAL A 325 -5.70 -23.03 19.41
CA VAL A 325 -7.12 -22.68 19.58
C VAL A 325 -7.99 -23.94 19.54
N THR A 326 -9.16 -23.92 20.15
CA THR A 326 -10.03 -25.08 20.30
C THR A 326 -11.16 -25.14 19.27
N SER A 327 -11.35 -24.05 18.51
CA SER A 327 -12.43 -23.94 17.54
C SER A 327 -12.20 -22.78 16.55
N LEU A 328 -12.96 -22.80 15.45
CA LEU A 328 -13.06 -21.66 14.53
C LEU A 328 -13.49 -20.38 15.26
N ALA A 329 -14.46 -20.47 16.18
CA ALA A 329 -14.95 -19.30 16.92
C ALA A 329 -13.85 -18.64 17.78
N GLU A 330 -12.99 -19.45 18.43
CA GLU A 330 -11.84 -18.92 19.17
C GLU A 330 -10.80 -18.29 18.24
N ALA A 331 -10.53 -18.90 17.07
CA ALA A 331 -9.63 -18.32 16.07
C ALA A 331 -10.15 -16.96 15.57
N VAL A 332 -11.44 -16.88 15.20
CA VAL A 332 -12.09 -15.63 14.78
C VAL A 332 -12.01 -14.59 15.88
N THR A 333 -12.36 -14.93 17.12
CA THR A 333 -12.28 -14.00 18.26
C THR A 333 -10.85 -13.47 18.46
N HIS A 334 -9.85 -14.34 18.32
CA HIS A 334 -8.44 -13.93 18.44
C HIS A 334 -8.05 -12.94 17.33
N ILE A 335 -8.38 -13.26 16.08
CA ILE A 335 -8.07 -12.40 14.92
C ILE A 335 -8.74 -11.03 15.07
N GLU A 336 -10.04 -10.99 15.42
CA GLU A 336 -10.79 -9.74 15.59
C GLU A 336 -10.29 -8.88 16.76
N THR A 337 -9.72 -9.50 17.82
CA THR A 337 -9.26 -8.77 19.01
C THR A 337 -7.77 -8.39 18.97
N CYS A 338 -6.94 -9.14 18.26
CA CYS A 338 -5.49 -8.95 18.21
C CYS A 338 -5.00 -8.47 16.85
N GLY A 339 -5.76 -8.73 15.79
CA GLY A 339 -5.41 -8.38 14.41
C GLY A 339 -5.58 -6.90 14.09
N SER A 340 -5.13 -6.55 12.91
CA SER A 340 -5.16 -5.18 12.36
C SER A 340 -6.13 -5.02 11.19
N HIS A 341 -6.94 -6.03 10.90
CA HIS A 341 -7.83 -6.08 9.74
C HIS A 341 -7.11 -5.94 8.39
N HIS A 342 -5.84 -6.36 8.32
CA HIS A 342 -5.04 -6.28 7.10
C HIS A 342 -5.24 -7.51 6.21
N SER A 343 -4.70 -8.67 6.62
CA SER A 343 -4.73 -9.90 5.81
C SER A 343 -4.74 -11.12 6.72
N ASP A 344 -5.77 -11.96 6.59
CA ASP A 344 -5.90 -13.15 7.41
C ASP A 344 -6.26 -14.37 6.55
N ALA A 345 -5.73 -15.53 6.89
CA ALA A 345 -5.87 -16.76 6.12
C ALA A 345 -6.37 -17.93 6.95
N ILE A 346 -7.18 -18.79 6.34
CA ILE A 346 -7.50 -20.12 6.85
C ILE A 346 -6.93 -21.19 5.92
N ILE A 347 -6.44 -22.28 6.50
CA ILE A 347 -6.02 -23.48 5.77
C ILE A 347 -6.92 -24.63 6.19
N THR A 348 -7.71 -25.13 5.26
CA THR A 348 -8.68 -26.22 5.50
C THR A 348 -9.14 -26.86 4.19
N ALA A 349 -9.42 -28.17 4.22
CA ALA A 349 -10.12 -28.88 3.16
C ALA A 349 -11.66 -28.82 3.32
N ASP A 350 -12.16 -28.34 4.45
CA ASP A 350 -13.60 -28.19 4.70
C ASP A 350 -14.10 -26.85 4.14
N GLU A 351 -14.82 -26.91 3.01
CA GLU A 351 -15.37 -25.75 2.34
C GLU A 351 -16.38 -24.98 3.22
N THR A 352 -17.17 -25.68 4.03
CA THR A 352 -18.16 -25.02 4.90
C THR A 352 -17.49 -24.17 5.95
N VAL A 353 -16.43 -24.70 6.57
CA VAL A 353 -15.61 -23.95 7.53
C VAL A 353 -14.88 -22.80 6.87
N ALA A 354 -14.32 -23.01 5.66
CA ALA A 354 -13.64 -21.95 4.90
C ALA A 354 -14.59 -20.79 4.60
N ARG A 355 -15.78 -21.07 4.06
CA ARG A 355 -16.79 -20.04 3.79
C ARG A 355 -17.25 -19.30 5.05
N SER A 356 -17.39 -20.03 6.16
CA SER A 356 -17.72 -19.44 7.45
C SER A 356 -16.63 -18.49 7.94
N PHE A 357 -15.35 -18.85 7.79
CA PHE A 357 -14.20 -17.98 8.10
C PHE A 357 -14.19 -16.73 7.22
N LEU A 358 -14.31 -16.89 5.89
CA LEU A 358 -14.35 -15.78 4.94
C LEU A 358 -15.48 -14.80 5.22
N ALA A 359 -16.61 -15.27 5.76
CA ALA A 359 -17.76 -14.42 6.11
C ALA A 359 -17.61 -13.71 7.46
N GLN A 360 -16.91 -14.33 8.42
CA GLN A 360 -16.79 -13.80 9.79
C GLN A 360 -15.60 -12.85 9.98
N ILE A 361 -14.51 -13.06 9.24
CA ILE A 361 -13.32 -12.20 9.36
C ILE A 361 -13.52 -10.92 8.56
N ASP A 362 -13.43 -9.77 9.25
CA ASP A 362 -13.58 -8.44 8.66
C ASP A 362 -12.22 -7.80 8.37
N SER A 363 -11.36 -8.48 7.62
CA SER A 363 -10.08 -7.97 7.15
C SER A 363 -10.15 -7.50 5.69
N ALA A 364 -9.20 -6.62 5.31
CA ALA A 364 -9.15 -6.08 3.95
C ALA A 364 -8.96 -7.18 2.91
N CYS A 365 -8.19 -8.23 3.25
CA CYS A 365 -8.00 -9.42 2.43
C CYS A 365 -8.15 -10.67 3.29
N VAL A 366 -9.01 -11.59 2.89
CA VAL A 366 -9.25 -12.85 3.59
C VAL A 366 -8.99 -14.01 2.63
N TYR A 367 -8.18 -14.97 3.06
CA TYR A 367 -7.66 -16.03 2.20
C TYR A 367 -8.14 -17.41 2.66
N TRP A 368 -8.41 -18.26 1.69
CA TRP A 368 -8.58 -19.69 1.87
C TRP A 368 -7.50 -20.44 1.09
N ASN A 369 -6.68 -21.21 1.80
CA ASN A 369 -5.58 -22.02 1.26
C ASN A 369 -4.56 -21.20 0.42
N ALA A 370 -4.27 -19.98 0.85
CA ALA A 370 -3.26 -19.13 0.22
C ALA A 370 -2.49 -18.30 1.26
N SER A 371 -1.29 -17.89 0.91
CA SER A 371 -0.43 -17.05 1.74
C SER A 371 -0.94 -15.61 1.81
N THR A 372 -0.85 -14.97 2.98
CA THR A 372 -1.14 -13.55 3.16
C THR A 372 -0.22 -12.65 2.34
N ARG A 373 0.93 -13.17 1.87
CA ARG A 373 1.89 -12.46 1.02
C ARG A 373 1.32 -12.04 -0.34
N PHE A 374 0.20 -12.62 -0.77
CA PHE A 374 -0.49 -12.21 -1.98
C PHE A 374 -1.27 -10.89 -1.84
N THR A 375 -1.36 -10.28 -0.65
CA THR A 375 -1.93 -8.93 -0.51
C THR A 375 -0.96 -7.89 -1.08
N ASP A 376 -0.97 -7.76 -2.39
CA ASP A 376 -0.07 -6.93 -3.19
C ASP A 376 -0.77 -6.54 -4.49
N GLY A 377 -0.61 -5.28 -4.93
CA GLY A 377 -1.29 -4.79 -6.13
C GLY A 377 -0.83 -5.49 -7.42
N GLY A 378 0.43 -5.92 -7.50
CA GLY A 378 0.94 -6.71 -8.62
C GLY A 378 0.31 -8.09 -8.66
N GLU A 379 0.30 -8.80 -7.53
CA GLU A 379 -0.27 -10.14 -7.38
C GLU A 379 -1.80 -10.15 -7.61
N PHE A 380 -2.50 -9.06 -7.27
CA PHE A 380 -3.94 -8.91 -7.52
C PHE A 380 -4.27 -8.50 -8.98
N GLY A 381 -3.24 -8.28 -9.80
CA GLY A 381 -3.43 -7.87 -11.20
C GLY A 381 -3.74 -6.38 -11.37
N PHE A 382 -3.50 -5.56 -10.34
CA PHE A 382 -3.66 -4.10 -10.41
C PHE A 382 -2.42 -3.40 -11.01
N GLY A 383 -1.38 -4.17 -11.31
CA GLY A 383 -0.11 -3.72 -11.88
C GLY A 383 0.83 -3.11 -10.86
N ALA A 384 0.36 -2.20 -10.04
CA ALA A 384 1.08 -1.58 -8.93
C ALA A 384 0.09 -1.04 -7.91
N GLU A 385 0.59 -0.62 -6.74
CA GLU A 385 -0.23 -0.02 -5.68
C GLU A 385 0.42 1.22 -5.07
N VAL A 386 -0.38 2.18 -4.65
CA VAL A 386 0.08 3.32 -3.83
C VAL A 386 0.14 2.97 -2.35
N GLY A 387 -0.45 1.86 -1.94
CA GLY A 387 -0.52 1.36 -0.57
C GLY A 387 -1.60 0.32 -0.41
N ILE A 388 -1.72 -0.19 0.82
CA ILE A 388 -2.80 -1.07 1.23
C ILE A 388 -3.61 -0.29 2.27
N SER A 389 -4.93 -0.32 2.17
CA SER A 389 -5.82 0.33 3.12
C SER A 389 -6.55 -0.70 3.98
N THR A 390 -6.61 -0.46 5.28
CA THR A 390 -7.49 -1.20 6.20
C THR A 390 -8.75 -0.41 6.56
N ASP A 391 -8.87 0.82 6.07
CA ASP A 391 -10.05 1.66 6.26
C ASP A 391 -11.28 1.04 5.58
N ARG A 392 -12.48 1.35 6.10
CA ARG A 392 -13.74 0.88 5.54
C ARG A 392 -14.34 1.83 4.51
N LEU A 393 -13.94 3.11 4.57
CA LEU A 393 -14.44 4.14 3.67
C LEU A 393 -13.50 4.34 2.49
N HIS A 394 -14.07 4.55 1.34
CA HIS A 394 -13.48 4.79 0.04
C HIS A 394 -12.83 3.52 -0.55
N ALA A 395 -11.65 3.10 -0.07
CA ALA A 395 -10.92 1.94 -0.57
C ALA A 395 -10.45 1.04 0.58
N ARG A 396 -10.39 -0.27 0.34
CA ARG A 396 -9.93 -1.29 1.27
C ARG A 396 -9.11 -2.35 0.52
N GLY A 397 -8.00 -2.79 1.08
CA GLY A 397 -7.04 -3.69 0.42
C GLY A 397 -6.00 -2.93 -0.41
N PRO A 398 -5.29 -3.60 -1.34
CA PRO A 398 -4.33 -2.97 -2.24
C PRO A 398 -4.99 -1.87 -3.09
N MET A 399 -4.36 -0.71 -3.14
CA MET A 399 -4.89 0.47 -3.83
C MET A 399 -4.16 0.70 -5.15
N GLY A 400 -4.77 0.26 -6.24
CA GLY A 400 -4.32 0.52 -7.60
C GLY A 400 -4.93 1.82 -8.18
N ILE A 401 -4.89 1.93 -9.51
CA ILE A 401 -5.41 3.11 -10.22
C ILE A 401 -6.93 3.29 -10.06
N ARG A 402 -7.67 2.20 -9.81
CA ARG A 402 -9.12 2.23 -9.64
C ARG A 402 -9.52 2.89 -8.32
N GLU A 403 -8.78 2.62 -7.24
CA GLU A 403 -8.98 3.18 -5.90
C GLU A 403 -8.54 4.65 -5.81
N LEU A 404 -7.72 5.11 -6.76
CA LEU A 404 -7.39 6.53 -6.95
C LEU A 404 -8.45 7.31 -7.73
N THR A 405 -9.63 6.71 -7.94
CA THR A 405 -10.81 7.37 -8.54
C THR A 405 -11.99 7.35 -7.57
N THR A 406 -12.91 8.28 -7.79
CA THR A 406 -14.23 8.29 -7.16
C THR A 406 -15.30 8.29 -8.25
N TRP A 407 -16.52 8.67 -7.96
CA TRP A 407 -17.59 8.77 -8.96
C TRP A 407 -18.39 10.05 -8.79
N LYS A 408 -19.02 10.48 -9.87
CA LYS A 408 -20.07 11.49 -9.89
C LYS A 408 -21.33 10.93 -10.56
N PHE A 409 -22.47 11.54 -10.27
CA PHE A 409 -23.69 11.29 -11.01
C PHE A 409 -23.85 12.31 -12.13
N GLU A 410 -24.10 11.80 -13.34
CA GLU A 410 -24.55 12.58 -14.47
C GLU A 410 -26.06 12.34 -14.62
N VAL A 411 -26.84 13.40 -14.55
CA VAL A 411 -28.30 13.35 -14.63
C VAL A 411 -28.74 14.00 -15.93
N VAL A 412 -29.27 13.22 -16.84
CA VAL A 412 -29.71 13.69 -18.16
C VAL A 412 -31.22 13.73 -18.19
N GLY A 413 -31.76 14.88 -18.56
CA GLY A 413 -33.19 15.13 -18.64
C GLY A 413 -33.57 15.89 -19.90
N THR A 414 -34.88 16.13 -20.08
CA THR A 414 -35.49 16.88 -21.17
C THR A 414 -36.37 18.01 -20.65
N GLY A 415 -36.09 18.53 -19.44
CA GLY A 415 -36.87 19.62 -18.83
C GLY A 415 -37.69 19.21 -17.61
N GLN A 416 -37.44 18.03 -17.04
CA GLN A 416 -38.14 17.59 -15.82
C GLN A 416 -37.90 18.54 -14.66
N ILE A 417 -38.94 18.86 -13.94
CA ILE A 417 -38.93 19.63 -12.68
C ILE A 417 -39.42 18.75 -11.53
N ARG A 418 -38.98 19.07 -10.34
CA ARG A 418 -39.53 18.43 -9.12
C ARG A 418 -40.77 19.18 -8.66
N GLY A 419 -41.91 18.47 -8.55
CA GLY A 419 -43.15 18.95 -7.96
C GLY A 419 -43.10 18.98 -6.43
#